data_126478daf32a7685a37080bb1cf90028
#
_entry.id   126478daf32a7685a37080bb1cf90028
#
_cell.length_a   1.000
_cell.length_b   1.000
_cell.length_c   1.000
_cell.angle_alpha   90.00
_cell.angle_beta   90.00
_cell.angle_gamma   90.00
#
_symmetry.space_group_name_H-M   'P 1'
#
loop_
_entity.id
_entity.type
_entity.pdbx_description
1 polymer ?
#
loop_
_entity_poly.entity_id
_entity_poly.type
_entity_poly.pdbx_seq_one_letter_code
_entity_poly.pdbx_strand_id
1 'polypeptide(L)'
;MGRVSIIAGDVSDRAAPAPMDRAAAAATRTTISLMDTEPHFQLSMLDLVPVREGASIADALWQAQRTAQHAESLGFTRYWIAEHHNLQGIASSATAVLVGHIASGTHRIRVGSGGIMLPNHAPLTVAEAFGTLAELYPGRIDLGLGRAPGTDPMTMRALRRDRVETEEDFPRDVAELQRLLAPTVPGQRVVAMPGAGTQVPIWLLGSSLFSASLAAERGLPFAFASHFAPRFLMQAANLYRSRFQPSDVLDKPYLMIGVPLVAAPTDEEAEYLASSVFRRVLGILTGDRRPLQPPERDFMDHLSADERQGIAGFLGAAAIGGPETVREVLMHLQQATGADELILTCDVYDPELRLRSMSIAAECIALATV
;
A
#
# COMPACT_ATOMS: atom_id res chain seq x y z
N MET A 1 -31.05 -5.43 -5.45
CA MET A 1 -30.48 -6.69 -4.89
C MET A 1 -29.76 -7.44 -5.99
N GLY A 2 -28.49 -7.25 -6.13
CA GLY A 2 -27.68 -7.94 -7.13
C GLY A 2 -26.27 -8.12 -6.57
N ARG A 3 -25.97 -9.34 -6.15
CA ARG A 3 -24.61 -9.75 -5.75
C ARG A 3 -23.67 -9.52 -6.94
N VAL A 4 -22.59 -8.80 -6.70
CA VAL A 4 -21.46 -8.71 -7.65
C VAL A 4 -20.69 -10.03 -7.57
N SER A 5 -21.04 -10.98 -8.45
CA SER A 5 -20.26 -12.21 -8.64
C SER A 5 -19.17 -11.95 -9.67
N ILE A 6 -17.94 -12.23 -9.27
CA ILE A 6 -16.78 -12.29 -10.18
C ILE A 6 -16.95 -13.52 -11.07
N ILE A 7 -17.12 -13.32 -12.38
CA ILE A 7 -17.26 -14.40 -13.39
C ILE A 7 -15.86 -14.83 -13.82
N ALA A 8 -15.52 -16.07 -13.50
CA ALA A 8 -14.45 -16.80 -14.18
C ALA A 8 -14.94 -17.25 -15.56
N GLY A 9 -14.24 -16.88 -16.61
CA GLY A 9 -14.54 -17.28 -17.98
C GLY A 9 -14.24 -18.75 -18.21
N ASP A 10 -15.25 -19.49 -18.63
CA ASP A 10 -15.22 -20.89 -19.00
C ASP A 10 -14.80 -21.05 -20.48
N VAL A 11 -13.84 -21.92 -20.73
CA VAL A 11 -13.50 -22.43 -22.04
C VAL A 11 -13.44 -23.94 -21.93
N SER A 12 -14.50 -24.62 -22.31
CA SER A 12 -14.38 -26.05 -22.66
C SER A 12 -15.45 -26.43 -23.64
N ASP A 13 -15.01 -26.93 -24.79
CA ASP A 13 -15.80 -27.82 -25.61
C ASP A 13 -14.89 -28.96 -26.05
N ARG A 14 -15.17 -30.21 -25.62
CA ARG A 14 -14.95 -31.46 -26.36
C ARG A 14 -15.41 -32.69 -25.61
N ALA A 15 -16.47 -33.30 -26.20
CA ALA A 15 -16.75 -34.73 -26.39
C ALA A 15 -16.50 -35.75 -25.25
N ALA A 16 -17.59 -36.41 -24.86
CA ALA A 16 -17.63 -37.61 -24.04
C ALA A 16 -17.23 -38.88 -24.83
N PRO A 17 -16.67 -39.91 -24.19
CA PRO A 17 -16.82 -41.31 -24.58
C PRO A 17 -17.60 -42.13 -23.55
N ALA A 18 -18.18 -43.23 -24.06
CA ALA A 18 -19.14 -44.16 -23.48
C ALA A 18 -18.61 -45.03 -22.31
N PRO A 19 -19.48 -45.82 -21.64
CA PRO A 19 -19.22 -46.44 -20.34
C PRO A 19 -18.54 -47.81 -20.44
N MET A 20 -17.64 -48.09 -19.49
CA MET A 20 -17.16 -49.46 -19.21
C MET A 20 -17.15 -49.78 -17.71
N ASP A 21 -17.72 -50.88 -17.46
CA ASP A 21 -17.76 -51.88 -16.37
C ASP A 21 -17.23 -51.57 -14.94
N ARG A 22 -18.11 -52.03 -14.01
CA ARG A 22 -17.86 -52.20 -12.60
C ARG A 22 -16.95 -53.38 -12.31
N ALA A 23 -15.83 -53.17 -11.65
CA ALA A 23 -15.19 -54.18 -10.80
C ALA A 23 -14.45 -53.47 -9.64
N ALA A 24 -14.62 -54.01 -8.46
CA ALA A 24 -14.20 -53.53 -7.14
C ALA A 24 -12.72 -53.16 -7.06
N ALA A 25 -12.45 -51.97 -6.52
CA ALA A 25 -11.19 -51.67 -5.84
C ALA A 25 -11.47 -50.83 -4.59
N ALA A 26 -10.99 -51.34 -3.46
CA ALA A 26 -11.08 -50.72 -2.16
C ALA A 26 -10.49 -49.29 -2.19
N ALA A 27 -11.32 -48.29 -1.94
CA ALA A 27 -10.89 -46.91 -1.85
C ALA A 27 -10.10 -46.73 -0.54
N THR A 28 -8.79 -46.72 -0.64
CA THR A 28 -7.92 -46.11 0.34
C THR A 28 -8.26 -44.61 0.31
N ARG A 29 -9.02 -44.15 1.31
CA ARG A 29 -9.20 -42.71 1.57
C ARG A 29 -7.82 -42.16 1.94
N THR A 30 -7.09 -41.65 0.98
CA THR A 30 -6.00 -40.70 1.24
C THR A 30 -6.66 -39.44 1.76
N THR A 31 -6.70 -39.28 3.07
CA THR A 31 -6.99 -38.03 3.72
C THR A 31 -5.86 -37.11 3.29
N ILE A 32 -6.10 -36.25 2.30
CA ILE A 32 -5.24 -35.10 2.06
C ILE A 32 -5.43 -34.24 3.31
N SER A 33 -4.51 -34.35 4.25
CA SER A 33 -4.31 -33.35 5.28
C SER A 33 -4.04 -32.05 4.49
N LEU A 34 -5.05 -31.18 4.44
CA LEU A 34 -4.83 -29.77 4.22
C LEU A 34 -3.92 -29.38 5.41
N MET A 35 -2.62 -29.37 5.15
CA MET A 35 -1.71 -28.68 6.06
C MET A 35 -2.22 -27.24 6.08
N ASP A 36 -2.81 -26.88 7.20
CA ASP A 36 -3.04 -25.49 7.61
C ASP A 36 -1.66 -24.81 7.63
N THR A 37 -1.20 -24.36 6.47
CA THR A 37 -0.13 -23.38 6.41
C THR A 37 -0.80 -22.06 6.82
N GLU A 38 -0.67 -21.73 8.10
CA GLU A 38 -1.04 -20.44 8.63
C GLU A 38 -0.53 -19.34 7.69
N PRO A 39 -1.36 -18.32 7.39
CA PRO A 39 -0.94 -17.23 6.53
C PRO A 39 0.13 -16.40 7.23
N HIS A 40 1.38 -16.63 6.89
CA HIS A 40 2.52 -15.85 7.37
C HIS A 40 2.70 -14.61 6.52
N PHE A 41 1.85 -13.61 6.67
CA PHE A 41 2.06 -12.28 6.11
C PHE A 41 1.83 -11.20 7.17
N GLN A 42 2.48 -10.06 6.96
CA GLN A 42 2.41 -8.94 7.90
C GLN A 42 1.36 -7.94 7.46
N LEU A 43 0.76 -7.25 8.43
CA LEU A 43 -0.11 -6.10 8.19
C LEU A 43 0.63 -4.81 8.49
N SER A 44 0.43 -3.84 7.62
CA SER A 44 0.96 -2.47 7.75
C SER A 44 -0.09 -1.45 7.34
N MET A 45 0.15 -0.17 7.61
CA MET A 45 -0.76 0.92 7.29
C MET A 45 -0.07 1.96 6.41
N LEU A 46 -0.73 2.38 5.34
CA LEU A 46 -0.41 3.55 4.54
C LEU A 46 -1.45 4.64 4.82
N ASP A 47 -1.01 5.76 5.33
CA ASP A 47 -1.89 6.90 5.63
C ASP A 47 -1.61 8.08 4.68
N LEU A 48 -2.66 8.54 4.04
CA LEU A 48 -2.64 9.75 3.22
C LEU A 48 -2.94 11.00 4.04
N VAL A 49 -3.22 10.84 5.33
CA VAL A 49 -3.65 11.91 6.26
C VAL A 49 -4.86 12.67 5.69
N PRO A 50 -6.00 11.98 5.51
CA PRO A 50 -7.17 12.58 4.87
C PRO A 50 -7.74 13.72 5.72
N VAL A 51 -7.95 14.87 5.08
CA VAL A 51 -8.71 15.98 5.65
C VAL A 51 -10.19 15.70 5.42
N ARG A 52 -10.96 15.60 6.50
CA ARG A 52 -12.39 15.35 6.46
C ARG A 52 -13.15 16.64 6.20
N GLU A 53 -14.25 16.58 5.47
CA GLU A 53 -15.15 17.72 5.32
C GLU A 53 -15.62 18.20 6.71
N GLY A 54 -15.53 19.50 6.96
CA GLY A 54 -15.86 20.10 8.24
C GLY A 54 -14.79 19.99 9.35
N ALA A 55 -13.68 19.25 9.12
CA ALA A 55 -12.57 19.17 10.06
C ALA A 55 -11.41 20.09 9.66
N SER A 56 -10.53 20.39 10.62
CA SER A 56 -9.32 21.17 10.37
C SER A 56 -8.15 20.29 9.89
N ILE A 57 -7.16 20.91 9.24
CA ILE A 57 -5.88 20.24 8.91
C ILE A 57 -5.18 19.78 10.20
N ALA A 58 -5.20 20.57 11.27
CA ALA A 58 -4.61 20.19 12.55
C ALA A 58 -5.25 18.92 13.12
N ASP A 59 -6.57 18.77 13.01
CA ASP A 59 -7.27 17.54 13.38
C ASP A 59 -6.76 16.33 12.57
N ALA A 60 -6.64 16.47 11.24
CA ALA A 60 -6.12 15.40 10.39
C ALA A 60 -4.71 14.94 10.80
N LEU A 61 -3.82 15.87 11.13
CA LEU A 61 -2.46 15.60 11.58
C LEU A 61 -2.42 14.85 12.93
N TRP A 62 -3.25 15.26 13.90
CA TRP A 62 -3.38 14.57 15.18
C TRP A 62 -4.02 13.19 15.03
N GLN A 63 -5.01 13.05 14.16
CA GLN A 63 -5.61 11.75 13.87
C GLN A 63 -4.61 10.77 13.24
N ALA A 64 -3.68 11.24 12.41
CA ALA A 64 -2.63 10.39 11.87
C ALA A 64 -1.75 9.77 12.98
N GLN A 65 -1.32 10.58 13.98
CA GLN A 65 -0.56 10.05 15.11
C GLN A 65 -1.38 9.05 15.93
N ARG A 66 -2.65 9.35 16.22
CA ARG A 66 -3.57 8.45 16.93
C ARG A 66 -3.77 7.13 16.17
N THR A 67 -3.91 7.21 14.85
CA THR A 67 -4.03 6.02 13.98
C THR A 67 -2.77 5.17 14.03
N ALA A 68 -1.57 5.79 14.03
CA ALA A 68 -0.30 5.08 14.15
C ALA A 68 -0.13 4.39 15.51
N GLN A 69 -0.53 5.04 16.60
CA GLN A 69 -0.54 4.45 17.94
C GLN A 69 -1.49 3.24 18.02
N HIS A 70 -2.66 3.34 17.38
CA HIS A 70 -3.59 2.23 17.30
C HIS A 70 -3.04 1.08 16.46
N ALA A 71 -2.44 1.35 15.28
CA ALA A 71 -1.76 0.35 14.47
C ALA A 71 -0.64 -0.37 15.26
N GLU A 72 0.15 0.39 16.04
CA GLU A 72 1.16 -0.18 16.94
C GLU A 72 0.54 -1.12 17.99
N SER A 73 -0.58 -0.75 18.59
CA SER A 73 -1.28 -1.57 19.61
C SER A 73 -1.83 -2.87 19.03
N LEU A 74 -2.18 -2.87 17.75
CA LEU A 74 -2.65 -4.04 16.99
C LEU A 74 -1.53 -4.93 16.46
N GLY A 75 -0.25 -4.54 16.63
CA GLY A 75 0.90 -5.29 16.15
C GLY A 75 1.21 -5.10 14.66
N PHE A 76 0.73 -4.03 14.03
CA PHE A 76 1.11 -3.70 12.67
C PHE A 76 2.63 -3.47 12.58
N THR A 77 3.23 -3.94 11.49
CA THR A 77 4.67 -3.90 11.30
C THR A 77 5.16 -2.49 11.05
N ARG A 78 4.45 -1.73 10.20
CA ARG A 78 4.83 -0.36 9.83
C ARG A 78 3.65 0.56 9.59
N TYR A 79 3.92 1.86 9.73
CA TYR A 79 3.01 2.95 9.42
C TYR A 79 3.71 3.92 8.49
N TRP A 80 3.27 3.98 7.25
CA TRP A 80 3.85 4.85 6.23
C TRP A 80 2.95 6.02 5.91
N ILE A 81 3.57 7.16 5.63
CA ILE A 81 2.91 8.39 5.20
C ILE A 81 3.16 8.59 3.71
N ALA A 82 2.09 8.79 2.94
CA ALA A 82 2.18 9.15 1.53
C ALA A 82 2.70 10.59 1.36
N GLU A 83 3.17 10.95 0.16
CA GLU A 83 3.47 12.32 -0.24
C GLU A 83 2.53 12.77 -1.34
N HIS A 84 1.76 13.82 -1.08
CA HIS A 84 0.92 14.46 -2.09
C HIS A 84 0.96 15.99 -1.91
N HIS A 85 1.01 16.70 -3.03
CA HIS A 85 1.07 18.16 -3.06
C HIS A 85 -0.16 18.74 -3.75
N ASN A 86 -0.55 19.96 -3.34
CA ASN A 86 -1.64 20.73 -3.92
C ASN A 86 -3.00 19.99 -3.93
N LEU A 87 -3.28 19.23 -2.87
CA LEU A 87 -4.54 18.48 -2.69
C LEU A 87 -5.23 18.90 -1.40
N GLN A 88 -6.38 19.56 -1.49
CA GLN A 88 -7.12 20.09 -0.33
C GLN A 88 -7.58 18.98 0.65
N GLY A 89 -7.81 17.77 0.14
CA GLY A 89 -8.29 16.63 0.92
C GLY A 89 -7.18 15.79 1.58
N ILE A 90 -5.89 16.20 1.48
CA ILE A 90 -4.75 15.44 1.96
C ILE A 90 -3.76 16.37 2.64
N ALA A 91 -3.33 16.03 3.87
CA ALA A 91 -2.41 16.85 4.66
C ALA A 91 -0.95 16.31 4.68
N SER A 92 -0.61 15.30 3.88
CA SER A 92 0.67 14.59 3.91
C SER A 92 1.73 15.13 2.93
N SER A 93 1.77 16.44 2.68
CA SER A 93 2.76 17.04 1.76
C SER A 93 4.18 17.12 2.34
N ALA A 94 4.33 17.38 3.64
CA ALA A 94 5.62 17.45 4.33
C ALA A 94 5.96 16.10 4.97
N THR A 95 6.13 15.05 4.16
CA THR A 95 6.18 13.65 4.61
C THR A 95 7.27 13.41 5.66
N ALA A 96 8.49 13.88 5.47
CA ALA A 96 9.57 13.69 6.46
C ALA A 96 9.26 14.33 7.82
N VAL A 97 8.59 15.48 7.83
CA VAL A 97 8.14 16.14 9.08
C VAL A 97 7.10 15.28 9.80
N LEU A 98 6.14 14.74 9.05
CA LEU A 98 5.10 13.87 9.61
C LEU A 98 5.66 12.53 10.10
N VAL A 99 6.61 11.93 9.39
CA VAL A 99 7.32 10.73 9.85
C VAL A 99 7.95 10.99 11.22
N GLY A 100 8.62 12.14 11.42
CA GLY A 100 9.18 12.52 12.72
C GLY A 100 8.10 12.71 13.80
N HIS A 101 6.98 13.37 13.47
CA HIS A 101 5.85 13.54 14.38
C HIS A 101 5.24 12.20 14.81
N ILE A 102 4.99 11.29 13.87
CA ILE A 102 4.45 9.95 14.15
C ILE A 102 5.44 9.12 14.97
N ALA A 103 6.72 9.12 14.58
CA ALA A 103 7.76 8.35 15.28
C ALA A 103 7.96 8.81 16.72
N SER A 104 7.78 10.10 17.01
CA SER A 104 7.84 10.65 18.39
C SER A 104 6.68 10.19 19.29
N GLY A 105 5.54 9.86 18.71
CA GLY A 105 4.34 9.41 19.42
C GLY A 105 4.15 7.88 19.47
N THR A 106 5.09 7.13 18.91
CA THR A 106 5.08 5.64 18.86
C THR A 106 6.41 5.07 19.34
N HIS A 107 6.48 3.78 19.66
CA HIS A 107 7.64 3.19 20.33
C HIS A 107 8.30 2.01 19.62
N ARG A 108 7.53 1.18 18.89
CA ARG A 108 7.98 -0.08 18.27
C ARG A 108 7.71 -0.13 16.77
N ILE A 109 6.55 0.35 16.33
CA ILE A 109 6.15 0.32 14.93
C ILE A 109 7.17 1.05 14.06
N ARG A 110 7.50 0.48 12.91
CA ARG A 110 8.33 1.17 11.92
C ARG A 110 7.54 2.31 11.30
N VAL A 111 8.19 3.45 11.10
CA VAL A 111 7.55 4.63 10.50
C VAL A 111 8.33 5.04 9.26
N GLY A 112 7.65 5.42 8.20
CA GLY A 112 8.35 5.78 6.97
C GLY A 112 7.49 6.50 5.95
N SER A 113 8.05 6.67 4.77
CA SER A 113 7.34 7.21 3.62
C SER A 113 6.78 6.11 2.72
N GLY A 114 5.56 6.30 2.25
CA GLY A 114 4.91 5.39 1.33
C GLY A 114 4.34 6.08 0.08
N GLY A 115 5.21 6.91 -0.65
CA GLY A 115 6.63 7.16 -0.58
C GLY A 115 6.98 8.62 -0.78
N ILE A 116 8.25 8.94 -0.59
CA ILE A 116 8.80 10.19 -1.12
C ILE A 116 8.74 10.15 -2.64
N MET A 117 8.14 11.15 -3.23
CA MET A 117 8.11 11.31 -4.69
C MET A 117 9.46 11.90 -5.14
N LEU A 118 10.46 11.01 -5.27
CA LEU A 118 11.87 11.38 -5.45
C LEU A 118 12.11 12.40 -6.56
N PRO A 119 11.38 12.39 -7.69
CA PRO A 119 11.49 13.43 -8.69
C PRO A 119 11.28 14.88 -8.20
N ASN A 120 10.57 15.08 -7.12
CA ASN A 120 10.33 16.40 -6.53
C ASN A 120 11.49 16.91 -5.64
N HIS A 121 12.47 16.05 -5.33
CA HIS A 121 13.49 16.31 -4.31
C HIS A 121 14.92 16.15 -4.86
N ALA A 122 15.88 16.81 -4.20
CA ALA A 122 17.28 16.49 -4.37
C ALA A 122 17.64 15.26 -3.50
N PRO A 123 18.32 14.23 -4.04
CA PRO A 123 18.68 13.04 -3.26
C PRO A 123 19.43 13.35 -1.96
N LEU A 124 20.32 14.37 -1.96
CA LEU A 124 21.04 14.80 -0.78
C LEU A 124 20.10 15.23 0.37
N THR A 125 19.12 16.07 0.07
CA THR A 125 18.17 16.55 1.11
C THR A 125 17.29 15.43 1.66
N VAL A 126 16.93 14.45 0.83
CA VAL A 126 16.20 13.25 1.29
C VAL A 126 17.09 12.40 2.20
N ALA A 127 18.34 12.17 1.82
CA ALA A 127 19.31 11.41 2.63
C ALA A 127 19.55 12.08 3.99
N GLU A 128 19.68 13.41 4.03
CA GLU A 128 19.87 14.17 5.27
C GLU A 128 18.62 14.13 6.16
N ALA A 129 17.41 14.29 5.58
CA ALA A 129 16.16 14.25 6.33
C ALA A 129 15.90 12.87 6.94
N PHE A 130 16.00 11.79 6.13
CA PHE A 130 15.76 10.43 6.62
C PHE A 130 16.91 9.89 7.46
N GLY A 131 18.14 10.34 7.23
CA GLY A 131 19.27 10.11 8.13
C GLY A 131 19.05 10.74 9.51
N THR A 132 18.59 11.99 9.55
CA THR A 132 18.21 12.66 10.81
C THR A 132 17.13 11.86 11.56
N LEU A 133 16.10 11.40 10.83
CA LEU A 133 15.05 10.57 11.42
C LEU A 133 15.60 9.24 11.95
N ALA A 134 16.51 8.60 11.23
CA ALA A 134 17.11 7.32 11.64
C ALA A 134 17.98 7.47 12.89
N GLU A 135 18.70 8.58 13.03
CA GLU A 135 19.47 8.89 14.25
C GLU A 135 18.56 9.19 15.45
N LEU A 136 17.44 9.89 15.23
CA LEU A 136 16.45 10.16 16.28
C LEU A 136 15.66 8.91 16.70
N TYR A 137 15.40 7.99 15.76
CA TYR A 137 14.56 6.80 15.96
C TYR A 137 15.26 5.54 15.43
N PRO A 138 16.35 5.08 16.05
CA PRO A 138 17.17 3.98 15.54
C PRO A 138 16.37 2.71 15.24
N GLY A 139 16.60 2.13 14.06
CA GLY A 139 16.00 0.87 13.62
C GLY A 139 14.54 0.95 13.21
N ARG A 140 13.89 2.12 13.28
CA ARG A 140 12.43 2.28 13.05
C ARG A 140 12.05 3.01 11.77
N ILE A 141 12.99 3.56 11.03
CA ILE A 141 12.70 4.41 9.86
C ILE A 141 12.81 3.61 8.57
N ASP A 142 11.83 3.83 7.67
CA ASP A 142 11.82 3.31 6.30
C ASP A 142 11.77 4.47 5.29
N LEU A 143 12.45 4.32 4.15
CA LEU A 143 12.41 5.27 3.05
C LEU A 143 11.80 4.61 1.81
N GLY A 144 10.51 4.74 1.65
CA GLY A 144 9.81 4.36 0.43
C GLY A 144 9.93 5.44 -0.64
N LEU A 145 10.25 5.07 -1.88
CA LEU A 145 10.50 5.97 -3.00
C LEU A 145 9.52 5.72 -4.15
N GLY A 146 8.81 6.76 -4.58
CA GLY A 146 7.95 6.76 -5.77
C GLY A 146 8.58 7.51 -6.95
N ARG A 147 8.34 7.02 -8.17
CA ARG A 147 8.76 7.68 -9.41
C ARG A 147 7.78 8.76 -9.86
N ALA A 148 6.48 8.52 -9.67
CA ALA A 148 5.45 9.47 -10.08
C ALA A 148 5.57 10.76 -9.25
N PRO A 149 5.36 11.96 -9.85
CA PRO A 149 5.48 13.23 -9.12
C PRO A 149 4.38 13.43 -8.06
N GLY A 150 3.35 12.59 -8.03
CA GLY A 150 2.25 12.67 -7.06
C GLY A 150 1.41 13.94 -7.15
N THR A 151 1.52 14.71 -8.26
CA THR A 151 0.87 16.00 -8.43
C THR A 151 0.75 16.40 -9.90
N ASP A 152 0.15 17.57 -10.18
CA ASP A 152 -0.02 18.14 -11.51
C ASP A 152 1.26 18.86 -12.01
N PRO A 153 1.39 19.11 -13.35
CA PRO A 153 2.58 19.73 -13.92
C PRO A 153 2.89 21.15 -13.40
N MET A 154 1.90 21.91 -12.97
CA MET A 154 2.10 23.25 -12.42
C MET A 154 2.72 23.16 -11.02
N THR A 155 2.23 22.26 -10.20
CA THR A 155 2.78 21.97 -8.87
C THR A 155 4.19 21.40 -8.95
N MET A 156 4.49 20.53 -9.93
CA MET A 156 5.85 20.04 -10.19
C MET A 156 6.83 21.19 -10.43
N ARG A 157 6.46 22.18 -11.26
CA ARG A 157 7.28 23.37 -11.48
C ARG A 157 7.50 24.21 -10.22
N ALA A 158 6.49 24.27 -9.35
CA ALA A 158 6.61 24.99 -8.07
C ALA A 158 7.54 24.27 -7.09
N LEU A 159 7.58 22.94 -7.11
CA LEU A 159 8.43 22.12 -6.24
C LEU A 159 9.89 22.09 -6.73
N ARG A 160 10.10 21.90 -8.03
CA ARG A 160 11.43 21.73 -8.61
C ARG A 160 11.52 22.52 -9.91
N ARG A 161 11.80 23.79 -9.81
CA ARG A 161 11.94 24.70 -10.95
C ARG A 161 12.99 24.18 -11.93
N ASP A 162 12.69 24.23 -13.22
CA ASP A 162 13.62 24.06 -14.35
C ASP A 162 14.23 22.66 -14.58
N ARG A 163 13.75 21.59 -13.96
CA ARG A 163 14.20 20.23 -14.28
C ARG A 163 13.27 19.57 -15.30
N VAL A 164 13.83 19.18 -16.42
CA VAL A 164 13.22 18.23 -17.36
C VAL A 164 13.69 16.84 -16.97
N GLU A 165 12.79 15.99 -16.50
CA GLU A 165 13.13 14.63 -16.11
C GLU A 165 13.10 13.68 -17.30
N THR A 166 14.06 12.74 -17.30
CA THR A 166 14.14 11.60 -18.21
C THR A 166 13.80 10.30 -17.46
N GLU A 167 13.51 9.23 -18.19
CA GLU A 167 13.26 7.91 -17.59
C GLU A 167 14.47 7.37 -16.81
N GLU A 168 15.69 7.82 -17.15
CA GLU A 168 16.96 7.41 -16.52
C GLU A 168 17.24 8.14 -15.20
N ASP A 169 16.57 9.24 -14.93
CA ASP A 169 16.83 10.06 -13.74
C ASP A 169 16.46 9.33 -12.46
N PHE A 170 15.29 8.68 -12.40
CA PHE A 170 14.85 7.99 -11.19
C PHE A 170 15.79 6.85 -10.76
N PRO A 171 16.24 5.93 -11.65
CA PRO A 171 17.23 4.90 -11.29
C PRO A 171 18.57 5.48 -10.80
N ARG A 172 19.01 6.60 -11.39
CA ARG A 172 20.22 7.30 -10.98
C ARG A 172 20.06 7.94 -9.59
N ASP A 173 18.95 8.62 -9.35
CA ASP A 173 18.67 9.28 -8.08
C ASP A 173 18.50 8.24 -6.93
N VAL A 174 17.94 7.06 -7.22
CA VAL A 174 17.91 5.92 -6.26
C VAL A 174 19.34 5.45 -5.94
N ALA A 175 20.19 5.26 -6.95
CA ALA A 175 21.58 4.87 -6.74
C ALA A 175 22.37 5.92 -5.95
N GLU A 176 22.11 7.20 -6.20
CA GLU A 176 22.71 8.29 -5.43
C GLU A 176 22.27 8.26 -3.97
N LEU A 177 20.99 8.03 -3.68
CA LEU A 177 20.48 7.87 -2.30
C LEU A 177 21.14 6.68 -1.59
N GLN A 178 21.24 5.53 -2.25
CA GLN A 178 21.93 4.35 -1.68
C GLN A 178 23.36 4.71 -1.29
N ARG A 179 24.10 5.42 -2.18
CA ARG A 179 25.46 5.87 -1.92
C ARG A 179 25.56 6.89 -0.78
N LEU A 180 24.62 7.82 -0.69
CA LEU A 180 24.59 8.86 0.35
C LEU A 180 24.30 8.32 1.74
N LEU A 181 23.49 7.27 1.84
CA LEU A 181 23.14 6.59 3.10
C LEU A 181 24.14 5.48 3.51
N ALA A 182 24.99 5.06 2.57
CA ALA A 182 26.06 4.10 2.85
C ALA A 182 27.19 4.70 3.71
N PRO A 183 28.05 3.89 4.33
CA PRO A 183 29.27 4.36 4.96
C PRO A 183 30.13 5.20 3.99
N THR A 184 30.74 6.26 4.50
CA THR A 184 31.60 7.13 3.69
C THR A 184 32.83 6.41 3.17
N VAL A 185 33.25 6.78 1.95
CA VAL A 185 34.51 6.27 1.36
C VAL A 185 35.56 7.38 1.28
N PRO A 186 36.87 7.04 1.35
CA PRO A 186 37.94 8.04 1.23
C PRO A 186 37.82 8.88 -0.05
N GLY A 187 37.91 10.18 0.09
CA GLY A 187 37.82 11.13 -1.04
C GLY A 187 36.38 11.49 -1.47
N GLN A 188 35.36 11.01 -0.79
CA GLN A 188 33.98 11.43 -1.04
C GLN A 188 33.79 12.91 -0.72
N ARG A 189 33.43 13.71 -1.75
CA ARG A 189 33.30 15.17 -1.61
C ARG A 189 31.97 15.62 -1.04
N VAL A 190 30.89 14.90 -1.36
CA VAL A 190 29.53 15.19 -0.88
C VAL A 190 29.12 14.08 0.07
N VAL A 191 28.89 14.42 1.31
CA VAL A 191 28.50 13.52 2.39
C VAL A 191 27.16 14.02 2.96
N ALA A 192 26.18 13.14 3.03
CA ALA A 192 24.92 13.47 3.70
C ALA A 192 25.12 13.42 5.23
N MET A 193 24.94 14.53 5.92
CA MET A 193 25.07 14.59 7.37
C MET A 193 23.76 15.02 8.02
N PRO A 194 23.17 14.14 8.86
CA PRO A 194 23.72 12.91 9.49
C PRO A 194 23.42 11.60 8.73
N GLY A 195 23.05 11.60 7.45
CA GLY A 195 22.59 10.43 6.69
C GLY A 195 23.62 9.33 6.44
N ALA A 196 24.91 9.72 6.25
CA ALA A 196 25.97 8.79 5.88
C ALA A 196 26.20 7.70 6.94
N GLY A 197 26.17 6.44 6.51
CA GLY A 197 26.34 5.26 7.39
C GLY A 197 25.06 4.79 8.09
N THR A 198 23.95 5.51 7.98
CA THR A 198 22.68 5.10 8.64
C THR A 198 22.04 3.91 7.97
N GLN A 199 22.32 3.67 6.69
CA GLN A 199 21.78 2.56 5.90
C GLN A 199 20.24 2.43 6.04
N VAL A 200 19.52 3.56 6.04
CA VAL A 200 18.04 3.56 6.09
C VAL A 200 17.49 2.62 5.02
N PRO A 201 16.62 1.66 5.37
CA PRO A 201 16.03 0.74 4.41
C PRO A 201 15.25 1.48 3.31
N ILE A 202 15.70 1.29 2.07
CA ILE A 202 15.05 1.85 0.88
C ILE A 202 14.08 0.83 0.29
N TRP A 203 12.85 1.28 0.00
CA TRP A 203 11.82 0.55 -0.69
C TRP A 203 11.50 1.22 -2.02
N LEU A 204 11.29 0.44 -3.08
CA LEU A 204 10.75 0.99 -4.32
C LEU A 204 9.25 0.78 -4.40
N LEU A 205 8.53 1.86 -4.70
CA LEU A 205 7.08 1.86 -4.82
C LEU A 205 6.65 2.12 -6.25
N GLY A 206 5.52 1.53 -6.64
CA GLY A 206 4.92 1.85 -7.94
C GLY A 206 3.71 1.02 -8.28
N SER A 207 3.03 1.44 -9.34
CA SER A 207 1.84 0.81 -9.91
C SER A 207 2.09 0.25 -11.31
N SER A 208 3.37 0.11 -11.71
CA SER A 208 3.78 -0.28 -13.06
C SER A 208 4.87 -1.35 -13.05
N LEU A 209 5.07 -1.98 -14.20
CA LEU A 209 6.12 -2.99 -14.39
C LEU A 209 7.54 -2.40 -14.30
N PHE A 210 7.71 -1.10 -14.58
CA PHE A 210 8.99 -0.42 -14.48
C PHE A 210 9.56 -0.48 -13.04
N SER A 211 8.75 -0.09 -12.05
CA SER A 211 9.20 -0.10 -10.64
C SER A 211 9.48 -1.52 -10.15
N ALA A 212 8.70 -2.50 -10.60
CA ALA A 212 8.93 -3.92 -10.31
C ALA A 212 10.26 -4.42 -10.87
N SER A 213 10.59 -4.07 -12.14
CA SER A 213 11.86 -4.43 -12.77
C SER A 213 13.03 -3.78 -12.05
N LEU A 214 12.96 -2.48 -11.79
CA LEU A 214 14.03 -1.75 -11.11
C LEU A 214 14.29 -2.29 -9.70
N ALA A 215 13.23 -2.60 -8.94
CA ALA A 215 13.37 -3.18 -7.60
C ALA A 215 14.04 -4.56 -7.66
N ALA A 216 13.63 -5.40 -8.62
CA ALA A 216 14.22 -6.71 -8.83
C ALA A 216 15.70 -6.66 -9.21
N GLU A 217 16.06 -5.79 -10.16
CA GLU A 217 17.43 -5.59 -10.63
C GLU A 217 18.37 -5.06 -9.55
N ARG A 218 17.84 -4.25 -8.61
CA ARG A 218 18.61 -3.68 -7.51
C ARG A 218 18.57 -4.51 -6.23
N GLY A 219 17.84 -5.63 -6.19
CA GLY A 219 17.67 -6.44 -5.00
C GLY A 219 17.03 -5.69 -3.84
N LEU A 220 16.10 -4.78 -4.13
CA LEU A 220 15.40 -3.96 -3.13
C LEU A 220 13.98 -4.49 -2.86
N PRO A 221 13.43 -4.27 -1.65
CA PRO A 221 12.04 -4.57 -1.37
C PRO A 221 11.12 -3.72 -2.23
N PHE A 222 9.99 -4.30 -2.64
CA PHE A 222 9.05 -3.70 -3.57
C PHE A 222 7.65 -3.60 -2.96
N ALA A 223 7.03 -2.41 -3.05
CA ALA A 223 5.65 -2.17 -2.66
C ALA A 223 4.80 -1.79 -3.88
N PHE A 224 3.85 -2.67 -4.23
CA PHE A 224 2.94 -2.41 -5.36
C PHE A 224 1.69 -1.67 -4.90
N ALA A 225 1.39 -0.55 -5.56
CA ALA A 225 0.30 0.35 -5.21
C ALA A 225 -1.07 -0.13 -5.76
N SER A 226 -1.48 -1.35 -5.42
CA SER A 226 -2.76 -1.94 -5.86
C SER A 226 -3.99 -1.25 -5.29
N HIS A 227 -3.83 -0.44 -4.24
CA HIS A 227 -4.91 0.34 -3.66
C HIS A 227 -5.49 1.43 -4.57
N PHE A 228 -4.82 1.77 -5.69
CA PHE A 228 -5.37 2.66 -6.72
C PHE A 228 -5.13 2.18 -8.15
N ALA A 229 -4.27 1.18 -8.37
CA ALA A 229 -3.97 0.67 -9.70
C ALA A 229 -3.81 -0.87 -9.71
N PRO A 230 -4.86 -1.64 -9.39
CA PRO A 230 -4.78 -3.10 -9.23
C PRO A 230 -4.48 -3.85 -10.54
N ARG A 231 -4.72 -3.24 -11.69
CA ARG A 231 -4.69 -3.88 -13.02
C ARG A 231 -3.41 -4.68 -13.32
N PHE A 232 -2.25 -4.18 -12.89
CA PHE A 232 -0.96 -4.80 -13.17
C PHE A 232 -0.38 -5.59 -12.00
N LEU A 233 -1.12 -5.77 -10.92
CA LEU A 233 -0.64 -6.38 -9.67
C LEU A 233 0.04 -7.74 -9.92
N MET A 234 -0.66 -8.67 -10.55
CA MET A 234 -0.14 -10.03 -10.80
C MET A 234 1.08 -10.04 -11.70
N GLN A 235 1.07 -9.20 -12.75
CA GLN A 235 2.20 -9.11 -13.67
C GLN A 235 3.44 -8.52 -12.97
N ALA A 236 3.25 -7.49 -12.14
CA ALA A 236 4.32 -6.85 -11.38
C ALA A 236 4.90 -7.81 -10.33
N ALA A 237 4.05 -8.54 -9.59
CA ALA A 237 4.48 -9.54 -8.61
C ALA A 237 5.33 -10.65 -9.25
N ASN A 238 4.86 -11.20 -10.38
CA ASN A 238 5.59 -12.23 -11.11
C ASN A 238 6.91 -11.69 -11.70
N LEU A 239 6.89 -10.48 -12.29
CA LEU A 239 8.07 -9.84 -12.85
C LEU A 239 9.13 -9.61 -11.76
N TYR A 240 8.73 -9.03 -10.63
CA TYR A 240 9.62 -8.76 -9.52
C TYR A 240 10.32 -10.03 -9.03
N ARG A 241 9.56 -11.11 -8.78
CA ARG A 241 10.13 -12.36 -8.30
C ARG A 241 11.01 -13.06 -9.32
N SER A 242 10.57 -13.12 -10.59
CA SER A 242 11.31 -13.84 -11.65
C SER A 242 12.63 -13.17 -12.03
N ARG A 243 12.75 -11.86 -11.83
CA ARG A 243 13.94 -11.07 -12.16
C ARG A 243 14.77 -10.63 -10.96
N PHE A 244 14.35 -11.00 -9.75
CA PHE A 244 15.02 -10.58 -8.54
C PHE A 244 16.49 -11.04 -8.52
N GLN A 245 17.36 -10.10 -8.22
CA GLN A 245 18.79 -10.31 -8.01
C GLN A 245 19.12 -10.07 -6.55
N PRO A 246 19.68 -11.06 -5.82
CA PRO A 246 20.13 -10.85 -4.45
C PRO A 246 21.12 -9.70 -4.33
N SER A 247 21.05 -8.97 -3.23
CA SER A 247 21.92 -7.83 -2.92
C SER A 247 22.35 -7.87 -1.46
N ASP A 248 23.16 -6.90 -1.03
CA ASP A 248 23.51 -6.71 0.39
C ASP A 248 22.28 -6.33 1.25
N VAL A 249 21.14 -5.99 0.64
CA VAL A 249 19.90 -5.62 1.33
C VAL A 249 18.99 -6.82 1.53
N LEU A 250 18.82 -7.66 0.48
CA LEU A 250 17.92 -8.81 0.48
C LEU A 250 18.50 -10.01 -0.26
N ASP A 251 18.47 -11.19 0.38
CA ASP A 251 18.82 -12.47 -0.26
C ASP A 251 17.70 -13.01 -1.15
N LYS A 252 16.45 -12.66 -0.88
CA LYS A 252 15.24 -13.09 -1.60
C LYS A 252 14.23 -11.95 -1.73
N PRO A 253 13.34 -11.99 -2.74
CA PRO A 253 12.36 -10.94 -2.95
C PRO A 253 11.44 -10.76 -1.73
N TYR A 254 11.12 -9.52 -1.40
CA TYR A 254 10.15 -9.13 -0.40
C TYR A 254 9.10 -8.22 -1.05
N LEU A 255 7.88 -8.72 -1.18
CA LEU A 255 6.77 -8.04 -1.85
C LEU A 255 5.72 -7.57 -0.85
N MET A 256 5.42 -6.27 -0.90
CA MET A 256 4.28 -5.65 -0.22
C MET A 256 3.24 -5.22 -1.26
N ILE A 257 1.95 -5.34 -0.94
CA ILE A 257 0.87 -4.84 -1.80
C ILE A 257 -0.08 -3.94 -1.03
N GLY A 258 -0.57 -2.87 -1.68
CA GLY A 258 -1.52 -1.92 -1.11
C GLY A 258 -2.97 -2.41 -1.22
N VAL A 259 -3.72 -2.41 -0.11
CA VAL A 259 -5.11 -2.89 -0.06
C VAL A 259 -6.00 -1.83 0.58
N PRO A 260 -7.01 -1.27 -0.14
CA PRO A 260 -8.02 -0.44 0.49
C PRO A 260 -8.85 -1.28 1.47
N LEU A 261 -9.06 -0.76 2.67
CA LEU A 261 -9.79 -1.42 3.75
C LEU A 261 -10.99 -0.58 4.19
N VAL A 262 -12.16 -1.19 4.22
CA VAL A 262 -13.33 -0.71 4.99
C VAL A 262 -13.98 -1.92 5.66
N ALA A 263 -13.67 -2.15 6.93
CA ALA A 263 -14.24 -3.23 7.71
C ALA A 263 -15.24 -2.70 8.73
N ALA A 264 -16.35 -3.39 8.89
CA ALA A 264 -17.40 -3.11 9.86
C ALA A 264 -17.93 -4.44 10.43
N PRO A 265 -18.80 -4.46 11.46
CA PRO A 265 -19.37 -5.68 11.99
C PRO A 265 -20.20 -6.48 11.00
N THR A 266 -20.78 -5.83 9.99
CA THR A 266 -21.56 -6.46 8.92
C THR A 266 -21.16 -5.90 7.55
N ASP A 267 -21.42 -6.67 6.48
CA ASP A 267 -21.19 -6.21 5.10
C ASP A 267 -21.99 -4.95 4.77
N GLU A 268 -23.25 -4.85 5.25
CA GLU A 268 -24.11 -3.68 5.00
C GLU A 268 -23.56 -2.40 5.65
N GLU A 269 -23.06 -2.50 6.89
CA GLU A 269 -22.41 -1.35 7.56
C GLU A 269 -21.13 -0.96 6.84
N ALA A 270 -20.32 -1.93 6.40
CA ALA A 270 -19.09 -1.67 5.65
C ALA A 270 -19.37 -1.01 4.30
N GLU A 271 -20.39 -1.45 3.57
CA GLU A 271 -20.81 -0.85 2.29
C GLU A 271 -21.27 0.61 2.50
N TYR A 272 -22.06 0.86 3.54
CA TYR A 272 -22.43 2.24 3.90
C TYR A 272 -21.20 3.10 4.18
N LEU A 273 -20.27 2.64 5.00
CA LEU A 273 -19.05 3.39 5.33
C LEU A 273 -18.15 3.58 4.10
N ALA A 274 -18.08 2.59 3.22
CA ALA A 274 -17.30 2.63 1.98
C ALA A 274 -17.81 3.69 0.99
N SER A 275 -19.04 4.18 1.12
CA SER A 275 -19.56 5.25 0.27
C SER A 275 -18.70 6.52 0.33
N SER A 276 -18.05 6.82 1.45
CA SER A 276 -17.04 7.90 1.55
C SER A 276 -15.84 7.64 0.61
N VAL A 277 -15.38 6.39 0.53
CA VAL A 277 -14.29 5.97 -0.36
C VAL A 277 -14.76 6.02 -1.81
N PHE A 278 -15.98 5.57 -2.11
CA PHE A 278 -16.54 5.62 -3.47
C PHE A 278 -16.64 7.07 -3.98
N ARG A 279 -17.09 8.00 -3.13
CA ARG A 279 -17.14 9.45 -3.44
C ARG A 279 -15.76 10.01 -3.73
N ARG A 280 -14.76 9.63 -2.92
CA ARG A 280 -13.37 10.03 -3.14
C ARG A 280 -12.82 9.48 -4.45
N VAL A 281 -13.05 8.21 -4.76
CA VAL A 281 -12.62 7.58 -6.02
C VAL A 281 -13.30 8.25 -7.21
N LEU A 282 -14.60 8.51 -7.14
CA LEU A 282 -15.31 9.26 -8.18
C LEU A 282 -14.69 10.64 -8.38
N GLY A 283 -14.36 11.36 -7.30
CA GLY A 283 -13.67 12.64 -7.37
C GLY A 283 -12.29 12.57 -8.03
N ILE A 284 -11.55 11.48 -7.82
CA ILE A 284 -10.27 11.21 -8.52
C ILE A 284 -10.52 11.02 -10.02
N LEU A 285 -11.52 10.21 -10.39
CA LEU A 285 -11.85 9.88 -11.79
C LEU A 285 -12.38 11.09 -12.57
N THR A 286 -13.12 11.96 -11.91
CA THR A 286 -13.74 13.17 -12.52
C THR A 286 -12.90 14.43 -12.37
N GLY A 287 -11.83 14.40 -11.56
CA GLY A 287 -10.99 15.56 -11.25
C GLY A 287 -11.54 16.48 -10.14
N ASP A 288 -12.69 16.18 -9.54
CA ASP A 288 -13.31 16.93 -8.44
C ASP A 288 -12.79 16.42 -7.07
N ARG A 289 -11.56 16.76 -6.74
CA ARG A 289 -10.86 16.28 -5.53
C ARG A 289 -11.20 17.14 -4.33
N ARG A 290 -12.15 16.70 -3.53
CA ARG A 290 -12.61 17.36 -2.29
C ARG A 290 -12.01 16.70 -1.03
N PRO A 291 -12.14 17.35 0.15
CA PRO A 291 -11.96 16.67 1.43
C PRO A 291 -12.80 15.39 1.52
N LEU A 292 -12.38 14.47 2.39
CA LEU A 292 -13.11 13.21 2.60
C LEU A 292 -14.52 13.53 3.10
N GLN A 293 -15.53 13.09 2.35
CA GLN A 293 -16.93 13.37 2.62
C GLN A 293 -17.56 12.30 3.52
N PRO A 294 -18.58 12.65 4.32
CA PRO A 294 -19.29 11.66 5.14
C PRO A 294 -19.94 10.57 4.27
N PRO A 295 -20.18 9.37 4.84
CA PRO A 295 -20.84 8.31 4.12
C PRO A 295 -22.29 8.66 3.78
N GLU A 296 -22.77 8.14 2.65
CA GLU A 296 -24.09 8.39 2.11
C GLU A 296 -24.77 7.07 1.75
N ARG A 297 -26.03 6.88 2.20
CA ARG A 297 -26.80 5.68 1.86
C ARG A 297 -27.16 5.70 0.39
N ASP A 298 -27.19 4.52 -0.21
CA ASP A 298 -27.62 4.31 -1.59
C ASP A 298 -26.81 5.14 -2.63
N PHE A 299 -25.60 5.61 -2.24
CA PHE A 299 -24.74 6.43 -3.09
C PHE A 299 -24.50 5.79 -4.48
N MET A 300 -24.23 4.49 -4.50
CA MET A 300 -23.98 3.76 -5.75
C MET A 300 -25.19 3.69 -6.66
N ASP A 301 -26.41 3.78 -6.12
CA ASP A 301 -27.65 3.73 -6.90
C ASP A 301 -27.88 4.99 -7.74
N HIS A 302 -27.28 6.10 -7.32
CA HIS A 302 -27.36 7.39 -8.02
C HIS A 302 -26.34 7.53 -9.15
N LEU A 303 -25.41 6.59 -9.30
CA LEU A 303 -24.35 6.65 -10.29
C LEU A 303 -24.74 5.99 -11.61
N SER A 304 -24.16 6.48 -12.70
CA SER A 304 -24.20 5.83 -14.01
C SER A 304 -23.47 4.47 -14.00
N ALA A 305 -23.73 3.64 -15.00
CA ALA A 305 -23.02 2.37 -15.14
C ALA A 305 -21.50 2.55 -15.31
N ASP A 306 -21.08 3.57 -16.05
CA ASP A 306 -19.66 3.87 -16.29
C ASP A 306 -18.95 4.33 -15.02
N GLU A 307 -19.59 5.17 -14.19
CA GLU A 307 -19.05 5.60 -12.91
C GLU A 307 -18.89 4.43 -11.94
N ARG A 308 -19.92 3.58 -11.84
CA ARG A 308 -19.83 2.34 -11.04
C ARG A 308 -18.70 1.43 -11.50
N GLN A 309 -18.56 1.23 -12.81
CA GLN A 309 -17.48 0.42 -13.38
C GLN A 309 -16.11 1.05 -13.11
N GLY A 310 -15.98 2.38 -13.21
CA GLY A 310 -14.76 3.10 -12.88
C GLY A 310 -14.34 2.90 -11.41
N ILE A 311 -15.28 3.05 -10.48
CA ILE A 311 -15.06 2.82 -9.05
C ILE A 311 -14.66 1.36 -8.80
N ALA A 312 -15.40 0.39 -9.36
CA ALA A 312 -15.09 -1.03 -9.21
C ALA A 312 -13.70 -1.39 -9.77
N GLY A 313 -13.33 -0.81 -10.92
CA GLY A 313 -12.00 -1.00 -11.50
C GLY A 313 -10.87 -0.42 -10.65
N PHE A 314 -11.10 0.72 -10.01
CA PHE A 314 -10.16 1.36 -9.09
C PHE A 314 -9.98 0.54 -7.80
N LEU A 315 -11.07 0.01 -7.25
CA LEU A 315 -11.12 -0.73 -5.98
C LEU A 315 -11.00 -2.25 -6.16
N GLY A 316 -10.48 -2.74 -7.29
CA GLY A 316 -10.40 -4.16 -7.59
C GLY A 316 -9.56 -5.02 -6.61
N ALA A 317 -8.80 -4.38 -5.71
CA ALA A 317 -8.05 -5.05 -4.64
C ALA A 317 -8.55 -4.64 -3.24
N ALA A 318 -9.77 -4.09 -3.12
CA ALA A 318 -10.28 -3.58 -1.85
C ALA A 318 -10.90 -4.70 -0.98
N ALA A 319 -10.62 -4.66 0.32
CA ALA A 319 -11.26 -5.46 1.35
C ALA A 319 -12.37 -4.61 2.02
N ILE A 320 -13.61 -4.79 1.55
CA ILE A 320 -14.79 -4.06 2.05
C ILE A 320 -15.81 -5.10 2.52
N GLY A 321 -16.17 -5.08 3.80
CA GLY A 321 -17.14 -6.02 4.35
C GLY A 321 -17.04 -6.25 5.85
N GLY A 322 -17.79 -7.23 6.31
CA GLY A 322 -17.69 -7.80 7.66
C GLY A 322 -16.41 -8.62 7.85
N PRO A 323 -16.21 -9.15 9.07
CA PRO A 323 -14.96 -9.86 9.40
C PRO A 323 -14.65 -11.02 8.46
N GLU A 324 -15.65 -11.82 8.08
CA GLU A 324 -15.48 -12.99 7.23
C GLU A 324 -15.09 -12.58 5.80
N THR A 325 -15.83 -11.62 5.21
CA THR A 325 -15.54 -11.07 3.88
C THR A 325 -14.15 -10.43 3.81
N VAL A 326 -13.78 -9.64 4.82
CA VAL A 326 -12.44 -9.01 4.88
C VAL A 326 -11.35 -10.07 4.97
N ARG A 327 -11.52 -11.09 5.81
CA ARG A 327 -10.57 -12.19 5.94
C ARG A 327 -10.38 -12.91 4.60
N GLU A 328 -11.46 -13.30 3.95
CA GLU A 328 -11.42 -13.99 2.65
C GLU A 328 -10.66 -13.18 1.59
N VAL A 329 -10.92 -11.88 1.49
CA VAL A 329 -10.25 -11.00 0.51
C VAL A 329 -8.75 -10.87 0.81
N LEU A 330 -8.36 -10.61 2.07
CA LEU A 330 -6.95 -10.46 2.46
C LEU A 330 -6.18 -11.76 2.21
N MET A 331 -6.75 -12.91 2.59
CA MET A 331 -6.17 -14.22 2.35
C MET A 331 -6.03 -14.53 0.86
N HIS A 332 -7.07 -14.25 0.07
CA HIS A 332 -7.04 -14.46 -1.38
C HIS A 332 -5.94 -13.61 -2.05
N LEU A 333 -5.86 -12.33 -1.70
CA LEU A 333 -4.83 -11.43 -2.24
C LEU A 333 -3.42 -11.93 -1.90
N GLN A 334 -3.20 -12.34 -0.66
CA GLN A 334 -1.91 -12.89 -0.23
C GLN A 334 -1.57 -14.18 -0.99
N GLN A 335 -2.48 -15.14 -1.06
CA GLN A 335 -2.28 -16.40 -1.76
C GLN A 335 -2.03 -16.21 -3.26
N ALA A 336 -2.83 -15.36 -3.91
CA ALA A 336 -2.70 -15.09 -5.34
C ALA A 336 -1.38 -14.41 -5.69
N THR A 337 -0.94 -13.46 -4.88
CA THR A 337 0.27 -12.66 -5.13
C THR A 337 1.52 -13.22 -4.45
N GLY A 338 1.37 -14.07 -3.42
CA GLY A 338 2.42 -14.49 -2.52
C GLY A 338 3.06 -13.31 -1.77
N ALA A 339 2.32 -12.23 -1.53
CA ALA A 339 2.85 -11.06 -0.83
C ALA A 339 3.31 -11.43 0.59
N ASP A 340 4.44 -10.88 1.00
CA ASP A 340 5.00 -11.04 2.33
C ASP A 340 4.32 -10.08 3.32
N GLU A 341 3.73 -8.99 2.80
CA GLU A 341 3.10 -7.94 3.60
C GLU A 341 1.95 -7.28 2.84
N LEU A 342 0.85 -7.00 3.54
CA LEU A 342 -0.26 -6.20 3.05
C LEU A 342 -0.25 -4.84 3.75
N ILE A 343 -0.13 -3.76 2.97
CA ILE A 343 -0.23 -2.41 3.50
C ILE A 343 -1.60 -1.83 3.23
N LEU A 344 -2.36 -1.60 4.30
CA LEU A 344 -3.76 -1.20 4.24
C LEU A 344 -3.89 0.32 4.10
N THR A 345 -4.82 0.79 3.27
CA THR A 345 -5.29 2.18 3.29
C THR A 345 -6.71 2.20 3.85
N CYS A 346 -7.00 3.02 4.85
CA CYS A 346 -8.31 3.07 5.48
C CYS A 346 -8.83 4.50 5.52
N ASP A 347 -9.73 4.84 4.60
CA ASP A 347 -10.32 6.17 4.45
C ASP A 347 -11.78 6.22 4.94
N VAL A 348 -12.06 5.56 6.07
CA VAL A 348 -13.35 5.68 6.78
C VAL A 348 -13.45 7.10 7.36
N TYR A 349 -14.59 7.76 7.13
CA TYR A 349 -14.80 9.16 7.49
C TYR A 349 -14.75 9.42 9.00
N ASP A 350 -15.45 8.60 9.78
CA ASP A 350 -15.45 8.71 11.24
C ASP A 350 -14.15 8.13 11.83
N PRO A 351 -13.40 8.89 12.67
CA PRO A 351 -12.12 8.43 13.20
C PRO A 351 -12.21 7.17 14.08
N GLU A 352 -13.27 7.02 14.88
CA GLU A 352 -13.43 5.85 15.74
C GLU A 352 -13.78 4.61 14.91
N LEU A 353 -14.63 4.77 13.89
CA LEU A 353 -14.95 3.69 12.97
C LEU A 353 -13.76 3.33 12.07
N ARG A 354 -12.88 4.30 11.76
CA ARG A 354 -11.60 4.05 11.10
C ARG A 354 -10.71 3.12 11.94
N LEU A 355 -10.53 3.44 13.21
CA LEU A 355 -9.75 2.60 14.14
C LEU A 355 -10.39 1.22 14.31
N ARG A 356 -11.73 1.15 14.45
CA ARG A 356 -12.46 -0.11 14.52
C ARG A 356 -12.26 -0.97 13.26
N SER A 357 -12.28 -0.37 12.08
CA SER A 357 -12.02 -1.06 10.80
C SER A 357 -10.64 -1.73 10.80
N MET A 358 -9.61 -1.04 11.30
CA MET A 358 -8.26 -1.61 11.46
C MET A 358 -8.23 -2.75 12.48
N SER A 359 -8.95 -2.63 13.61
CA SER A 359 -9.05 -3.69 14.61
C SER A 359 -9.67 -4.95 14.03
N ILE A 360 -10.78 -4.82 13.29
CA ILE A 360 -11.44 -5.95 12.62
C ILE A 360 -10.47 -6.67 11.67
N ALA A 361 -9.73 -5.94 10.86
CA ALA A 361 -8.75 -6.54 9.93
C ALA A 361 -7.64 -7.29 10.69
N ALA A 362 -7.10 -6.72 11.77
CA ALA A 362 -6.08 -7.36 12.60
C ALA A 362 -6.61 -8.64 13.26
N GLU A 363 -7.81 -8.59 13.84
CA GLU A 363 -8.46 -9.72 14.49
C GLU A 363 -8.74 -10.86 13.50
N CYS A 364 -9.22 -10.55 12.29
CA CYS A 364 -9.47 -11.55 11.24
C CYS A 364 -8.23 -12.35 10.86
N ILE A 365 -7.06 -11.71 10.84
CA ILE A 365 -5.79 -12.36 10.50
C ILE A 365 -5.22 -13.08 11.73
N ALA A 366 -5.30 -12.50 12.94
CA ALA A 366 -4.86 -13.15 14.16
C ALA A 366 -5.64 -14.45 14.47
N LEU A 367 -6.95 -14.48 14.20
CA LEU A 367 -7.79 -15.68 14.35
C LEU A 367 -7.43 -16.80 13.37
N ALA A 368 -6.73 -16.48 12.29
CA ALA A 368 -6.23 -17.48 11.34
C ALA A 368 -4.94 -18.17 11.83
N THR A 369 -4.31 -17.65 12.90
CA THR A 369 -3.05 -18.16 13.46
C THR A 369 -3.24 -19.00 14.73
N VAL A 370 -4.48 -19.29 15.15
CA VAL A 370 -4.85 -20.14 16.27
C VAL A 370 -5.52 -21.43 15.79
#